data_a7be7c02e5ed722d8ded530a95a5529a
#
_entry.id   a7be7c02e5ed722d8ded530a95a5529a
#
_cell.length_a   1.000
_cell.length_b   1.000
_cell.length_c   1.000
_cell.angle_alpha   90.00
_cell.angle_beta   90.00
_cell.angle_gamma   90.00
#
_symmetry.space_group_name_H-M   'P 1'
#
loop_
_entity.id
_entity.type
_entity.pdbx_description
1 polymer ?
#
loop_
_entity_poly.entity_id
_entity_poly.type
_entity_poly.pdbx_seq_one_letter_code
_entity_poly.pdbx_strand_id
1 'polypeptide(L)'
;MRNRLIYICSPLRGDIEKNIQKAQGYCREAVDLWPDVIPIAPHVYCTQFLDDTIPQEREVGMELGIALLDMCDELWVYGINNPSEGMKKEITYAKEHGIPLKDPANLYRLREQEKNRQEDKELGDALLVLPTHAGAINGVAAFESTTVRINGEVIVELAAELRRNRGHDITVEAET
;
A
#
# COMPACT_ATOMS: atom_id res chain seq x y z
N MET A 1 -0.30 -12.95 15.65
CA MET A 1 -0.41 -13.11 14.17
C MET A 1 0.88 -13.76 13.68
N ARG A 2 0.82 -14.66 12.69
CA ARG A 2 2.03 -15.19 12.04
C ARG A 2 2.56 -14.12 11.09
N ASN A 3 3.84 -13.81 11.17
CA ASN A 3 4.47 -12.93 10.20
C ASN A 3 4.55 -13.63 8.83
N ARG A 4 4.30 -12.88 7.75
CA ARG A 4 4.41 -13.37 6.38
C ARG A 4 5.78 -13.04 5.82
N LEU A 5 6.46 -14.02 5.26
CA LEU A 5 7.71 -13.83 4.54
C LEU A 5 7.39 -13.44 3.11
N ILE A 6 7.85 -12.27 2.69
CA ILE A 6 7.59 -11.73 1.35
C ILE A 6 8.89 -11.61 0.59
N TYR A 7 8.97 -12.31 -0.56
CA TYR A 7 10.09 -12.18 -1.46
C TYR A 7 9.97 -10.91 -2.32
N ILE A 8 10.94 -10.04 -2.27
CA ILE A 8 11.03 -8.82 -3.08
C ILE A 8 11.76 -9.14 -4.38
N CYS A 9 11.01 -9.37 -5.45
CA CYS A 9 11.52 -9.61 -6.79
C CYS A 9 11.63 -8.28 -7.53
N SER A 10 12.86 -7.82 -7.79
CA SER A 10 13.14 -6.58 -8.50
C SER A 10 14.44 -6.67 -9.33
N PRO A 11 14.65 -5.79 -10.33
CA PRO A 11 15.86 -5.82 -11.13
C PRO A 11 17.13 -5.59 -10.29
N LEU A 12 18.19 -6.35 -10.56
CA LEU A 12 19.54 -6.09 -10.04
C LEU A 12 20.44 -5.53 -11.13
N ARG A 13 20.46 -6.15 -12.32
CA ARG A 13 21.37 -5.79 -13.43
C ARG A 13 21.11 -4.42 -14.02
N GLY A 14 22.14 -3.86 -14.67
CA GLY A 14 22.18 -2.51 -15.20
C GLY A 14 22.93 -1.61 -14.23
N ASP A 15 22.24 -0.76 -13.55
CA ASP A 15 22.80 0.08 -12.48
C ASP A 15 22.59 -0.66 -11.14
N ILE A 16 23.55 -1.53 -10.79
CA ILE A 16 23.48 -2.43 -9.63
C ILE A 16 23.27 -1.64 -8.34
N GLU A 17 24.05 -0.59 -8.12
CA GLU A 17 23.98 0.20 -6.89
C GLU A 17 22.60 0.85 -6.72
N LYS A 18 22.11 1.49 -7.77
CA LYS A 18 20.77 2.09 -7.78
C LYS A 18 19.64 1.06 -7.60
N ASN A 19 19.81 -0.12 -8.18
CA ASN A 19 18.82 -1.18 -8.06
C ASN A 19 18.79 -1.78 -6.65
N ILE A 20 19.96 -1.90 -5.99
CA ILE A 20 20.04 -2.26 -4.56
C ILE A 20 19.33 -1.22 -3.70
N GLN A 21 19.58 0.08 -3.91
CA GLN A 21 18.91 1.15 -3.17
C GLN A 21 17.39 1.11 -3.35
N LYS A 22 16.90 0.84 -4.57
CA LYS A 22 15.47 0.67 -4.82
C LYS A 22 14.90 -0.53 -4.06
N ALA A 23 15.58 -1.67 -4.09
CA ALA A 23 15.12 -2.87 -3.39
C ALA A 23 15.09 -2.66 -1.87
N GLN A 24 16.06 -1.94 -1.30
CA GLN A 24 16.03 -1.51 0.09
C GLN A 24 14.84 -0.60 0.39
N GLY A 25 14.52 0.33 -0.53
CA GLY A 25 13.33 1.17 -0.44
C GLY A 25 12.04 0.35 -0.44
N TYR A 26 11.93 -0.65 -1.31
CA TYR A 26 10.77 -1.56 -1.35
C TYR A 26 10.62 -2.36 -0.05
N CYS A 27 11.72 -2.86 0.51
CA CYS A 27 11.70 -3.51 1.82
C CYS A 27 11.22 -2.56 2.92
N ARG A 28 11.74 -1.32 2.93
CA ARG A 28 11.36 -0.31 3.92
C ARG A 28 9.87 0.01 3.82
N GLU A 29 9.38 0.26 2.63
CA GLU A 29 7.98 0.56 2.38
C GLU A 29 7.05 -0.61 2.78
N ALA A 30 7.46 -1.85 2.48
CA ALA A 30 6.71 -3.03 2.89
C ALA A 30 6.55 -3.11 4.42
N VAL A 31 7.61 -2.86 5.18
CA VAL A 31 7.58 -2.85 6.65
C VAL A 31 6.71 -1.73 7.20
N ASP A 32 6.78 -0.54 6.60
CA ASP A 32 6.02 0.63 7.06
C ASP A 32 4.51 0.46 6.83
N LEU A 33 4.15 -0.19 5.74
CA LEU A 33 2.75 -0.32 5.34
C LEU A 33 2.06 -1.60 5.85
N TRP A 34 2.80 -2.68 6.06
CA TRP A 34 2.26 -3.97 6.49
C TRP A 34 3.03 -4.52 7.69
N PRO A 35 2.55 -4.30 8.93
CA PRO A 35 3.27 -4.68 10.15
C PRO A 35 3.49 -6.19 10.34
N ASP A 36 2.76 -7.01 9.58
CA ASP A 36 2.86 -8.47 9.59
C ASP A 36 3.81 -9.02 8.52
N VAL A 37 4.47 -8.15 7.73
CA VAL A 37 5.34 -8.53 6.62
C VAL A 37 6.81 -8.51 7.04
N ILE A 38 7.53 -9.56 6.65
CA ILE A 38 8.99 -9.62 6.71
C ILE A 38 9.51 -9.69 5.27
N PRO A 39 9.99 -8.57 4.70
CA PRO A 39 10.50 -8.55 3.33
C PRO A 39 11.88 -9.18 3.22
N ILE A 40 12.08 -10.00 2.21
CA ILE A 40 13.35 -10.64 1.87
C ILE A 40 13.72 -10.21 0.45
N ALA A 41 14.82 -9.49 0.29
CA ALA A 41 15.41 -9.12 -1.01
C ALA A 41 16.77 -9.81 -1.16
N PRO A 42 16.84 -11.04 -1.70
CA PRO A 42 18.08 -11.82 -1.73
C PRO A 42 19.22 -11.13 -2.46
N HIS A 43 18.94 -10.41 -3.53
CA HIS A 43 19.97 -9.68 -4.29
C HIS A 43 20.61 -8.55 -3.48
N VAL A 44 19.92 -7.94 -2.51
CA VAL A 44 20.52 -6.99 -1.57
C VAL A 44 21.46 -7.69 -0.61
N TYR A 45 21.11 -8.88 -0.12
CA TYR A 45 21.93 -9.68 0.78
C TYR A 45 23.12 -10.30 0.05
N CYS A 46 22.89 -10.98 -1.06
CA CYS A 46 23.92 -11.71 -1.79
C CYS A 46 25.03 -10.81 -2.33
N THR A 47 24.71 -9.57 -2.75
CA THR A 47 25.71 -8.61 -3.22
C THR A 47 26.67 -8.09 -2.14
N GLN A 48 26.46 -8.45 -0.88
CA GLN A 48 27.42 -8.13 0.19
C GLN A 48 28.67 -9.05 0.14
N PHE A 49 28.58 -10.21 -0.54
CA PHE A 49 29.66 -11.19 -0.56
C PHE A 49 29.80 -11.93 -1.89
N LEU A 50 28.94 -11.68 -2.87
CA LEU A 50 29.01 -12.21 -4.23
C LEU A 50 29.07 -11.06 -5.24
N ASP A 51 29.85 -11.26 -6.31
CA ASP A 51 29.95 -10.35 -7.44
C ASP A 51 29.10 -10.84 -8.63
N ASP A 52 27.97 -10.18 -8.89
CA ASP A 52 27.04 -10.53 -9.99
C ASP A 52 27.66 -10.40 -11.39
N THR A 53 28.85 -9.78 -11.51
CA THR A 53 29.59 -9.70 -12.78
C THR A 53 30.35 -11.00 -13.08
N ILE A 54 30.63 -11.82 -12.07
CA ILE A 54 31.28 -13.12 -12.17
C ILE A 54 30.22 -14.20 -12.40
N PRO A 55 30.22 -14.90 -13.55
CA PRO A 55 29.13 -15.84 -13.90
C PRO A 55 28.89 -16.92 -12.84
N GLN A 56 29.92 -17.46 -12.23
CA GLN A 56 29.82 -18.51 -11.20
C GLN A 56 29.19 -17.99 -9.91
N GLU A 57 29.59 -16.78 -9.46
CA GLU A 57 29.03 -16.16 -8.26
C GLU A 57 27.57 -15.74 -8.47
N ARG A 58 27.26 -15.28 -9.68
CA ARG A 58 25.89 -15.00 -10.09
C ARG A 58 25.00 -16.25 -10.02
N GLU A 59 25.50 -17.39 -10.49
CA GLU A 59 24.76 -18.66 -10.44
C GLU A 59 24.45 -19.03 -8.99
N VAL A 60 25.44 -18.98 -8.10
CA VAL A 60 25.27 -19.17 -6.66
C VAL A 60 24.24 -18.19 -6.07
N GLY A 61 24.33 -16.90 -6.42
CA GLY A 61 23.37 -15.90 -5.96
C GLY A 61 21.92 -16.20 -6.39
N MET A 62 21.75 -16.72 -7.61
CA MET A 62 20.44 -17.13 -8.11
C MET A 62 19.91 -18.39 -7.41
N GLU A 63 20.76 -19.38 -7.13
CA GLU A 63 20.38 -20.57 -6.37
C GLU A 63 19.95 -20.21 -4.94
N LEU A 64 20.72 -19.34 -4.27
CA LEU A 64 20.36 -18.81 -2.95
C LEU A 64 19.02 -18.05 -2.99
N GLY A 65 18.81 -17.25 -4.04
CA GLY A 65 17.56 -16.55 -4.25
C GLY A 65 16.35 -17.49 -4.34
N ILE A 66 16.46 -18.56 -5.14
CA ILE A 66 15.41 -19.56 -5.27
C ILE A 66 15.17 -20.32 -3.95
N ALA A 67 16.22 -20.68 -3.23
CA ALA A 67 16.10 -21.34 -1.93
C ALA A 67 15.37 -20.45 -0.91
N LEU A 68 15.61 -19.14 -0.93
CA LEU A 68 14.90 -18.19 -0.08
C LEU A 68 13.45 -17.97 -0.55
N LEU A 69 13.20 -17.99 -1.85
CA LEU A 69 11.85 -17.87 -2.42
C LEU A 69 10.96 -19.04 -1.97
N ASP A 70 11.51 -20.25 -1.92
CA ASP A 70 10.80 -21.44 -1.48
C ASP A 70 10.32 -21.36 -0.02
N MET A 71 10.95 -20.51 0.78
CA MET A 71 10.58 -20.25 2.17
C MET A 71 9.55 -19.13 2.33
N CYS A 72 9.22 -18.41 1.27
CA CYS A 72 8.37 -17.22 1.32
C CYS A 72 6.89 -17.57 1.10
N ASP A 73 6.02 -16.82 1.77
CA ASP A 73 4.57 -16.95 1.63
C ASP A 73 4.05 -16.30 0.33
N GLU A 74 4.73 -15.27 -0.19
CA GLU A 74 4.34 -14.53 -1.40
C GLU A 74 5.57 -14.01 -2.15
N LEU A 75 5.43 -13.84 -3.47
CA LEU A 75 6.38 -13.15 -4.34
C LEU A 75 5.82 -11.79 -4.76
N TRP A 76 6.44 -10.69 -4.32
CA TRP A 76 6.10 -9.35 -4.74
C TRP A 76 7.00 -8.88 -5.87
N VAL A 77 6.42 -8.63 -7.07
CA VAL A 77 7.15 -8.37 -8.31
C VAL A 77 7.13 -6.89 -8.64
N TYR A 78 8.24 -6.20 -8.44
CA TYR A 78 8.43 -4.80 -8.82
C TYR A 78 8.89 -4.68 -10.27
N GLY A 79 8.02 -4.15 -11.13
CA GLY A 79 8.26 -4.07 -12.57
C GLY A 79 7.79 -5.29 -13.34
N ILE A 80 6.68 -5.87 -12.96
CA ILE A 80 6.07 -7.07 -13.56
C ILE A 80 5.86 -6.97 -15.08
N ASN A 81 5.66 -5.76 -15.61
CA ASN A 81 5.44 -5.53 -17.05
C ASN A 81 6.72 -5.66 -17.90
N ASN A 82 7.90 -5.58 -17.29
CA ASN A 82 9.18 -5.73 -17.95
C ASN A 82 10.22 -6.43 -17.05
N PRO A 83 9.99 -7.71 -16.70
CA PRO A 83 10.86 -8.45 -15.80
C PRO A 83 12.21 -8.76 -16.45
N SER A 84 13.29 -8.62 -15.69
CA SER A 84 14.62 -9.07 -16.11
C SER A 84 14.69 -10.61 -16.21
N GLU A 85 15.75 -11.13 -16.85
CA GLU A 85 15.92 -12.60 -16.98
C GLU A 85 16.00 -13.32 -15.62
N GLY A 86 16.62 -12.70 -14.60
CA GLY A 86 16.61 -13.23 -13.24
C GLY A 86 15.20 -13.28 -12.66
N MET A 87 14.47 -12.17 -12.75
CA MET A 87 13.09 -12.09 -12.29
C MET A 87 12.17 -13.10 -12.99
N LYS A 88 12.36 -13.34 -14.28
CA LYS A 88 11.57 -14.35 -15.02
C LYS A 88 11.75 -15.74 -14.43
N LYS A 89 12.97 -16.11 -14.03
CA LYS A 89 13.25 -17.40 -13.38
C LYS A 89 12.53 -17.51 -12.03
N GLU A 90 12.62 -16.48 -11.20
CA GLU A 90 11.92 -16.41 -9.91
C GLU A 90 10.39 -16.48 -10.08
N ILE A 91 9.83 -15.73 -11.03
CA ILE A 91 8.41 -15.74 -11.37
C ILE A 91 7.95 -17.12 -11.86
N THR A 92 8.76 -17.78 -12.70
CA THR A 92 8.45 -19.12 -13.22
C THR A 92 8.46 -20.12 -12.07
N TYR A 93 9.51 -20.09 -11.24
CA TYR A 93 9.61 -20.96 -10.06
C TYR A 93 8.40 -20.79 -9.12
N ALA A 94 8.03 -19.54 -8.80
CA ALA A 94 6.90 -19.27 -7.94
C ALA A 94 5.59 -19.84 -8.49
N LYS A 95 5.36 -19.72 -9.80
CA LYS A 95 4.18 -20.27 -10.48
C LYS A 95 4.14 -21.81 -10.40
N GLU A 96 5.28 -22.46 -10.64
CA GLU A 96 5.39 -23.91 -10.62
C GLU A 96 5.21 -24.49 -9.21
N HIS A 97 5.59 -23.74 -8.18
CA HIS A 97 5.48 -24.16 -6.77
C HIS A 97 4.27 -23.58 -6.04
N GLY A 98 3.37 -22.88 -6.75
CA GLY A 98 2.14 -22.35 -6.17
C GLY A 98 2.34 -21.19 -5.20
N ILE A 99 3.50 -20.50 -5.27
CA ILE A 99 3.75 -19.29 -4.46
C ILE A 99 2.96 -18.12 -5.07
N PRO A 100 2.07 -17.45 -4.32
CA PRO A 100 1.26 -16.36 -4.82
C PRO A 100 2.10 -15.18 -5.32
N LEU A 101 1.81 -14.74 -6.57
CA LEU A 101 2.42 -13.53 -7.12
C LEU A 101 1.55 -12.32 -6.80
N LYS A 102 2.19 -11.23 -6.39
CA LYS A 102 1.55 -9.93 -6.17
C LYS A 102 2.27 -8.83 -6.96
N ASP A 103 1.49 -7.91 -7.50
CA ASP A 103 1.98 -6.64 -8.02
C ASP A 103 1.84 -5.61 -6.89
N PRO A 104 2.95 -5.08 -6.33
CA PRO A 104 2.89 -4.11 -5.25
C PRO A 104 2.12 -2.85 -5.60
N ALA A 105 2.17 -2.38 -6.85
CA ALA A 105 1.40 -1.22 -7.30
C ALA A 105 -0.11 -1.41 -7.10
N ASN A 106 -0.61 -2.64 -7.29
CA ASN A 106 -2.01 -2.97 -7.02
C ASN A 106 -2.29 -3.04 -5.51
N LEU A 107 -1.37 -3.58 -4.71
CA LEU A 107 -1.50 -3.65 -3.26
C LEU A 107 -1.57 -2.26 -2.63
N TYR A 108 -0.69 -1.35 -3.04
CA TYR A 108 -0.69 0.04 -2.58
C TYR A 108 -1.99 0.75 -2.92
N ARG A 109 -2.48 0.61 -4.16
CA ARG A 109 -3.75 1.19 -4.58
C ARG A 109 -4.94 0.67 -3.78
N LEU A 110 -5.00 -0.64 -3.53
CA LEU A 110 -6.07 -1.25 -2.72
C LEU A 110 -6.02 -0.73 -1.28
N ARG A 111 -4.83 -0.65 -0.69
CA ARG A 111 -4.65 -0.12 0.66
C ARG A 111 -5.07 1.34 0.77
N GLU A 112 -4.72 2.17 -0.20
CA GLU A 112 -5.15 3.57 -0.26
C GLU A 112 -6.68 3.68 -0.35
N GLN A 113 -7.30 2.86 -1.18
CA GLN A 113 -8.76 2.81 -1.27
C GLN A 113 -9.43 2.36 0.04
N GLU A 114 -8.83 1.39 0.73
CA GLU A 114 -9.33 0.93 2.03
C GLU A 114 -9.19 2.01 3.10
N LYS A 115 -8.05 2.71 3.13
CA LYS A 115 -7.79 3.83 4.03
C LYS A 115 -8.82 4.95 3.82
N ASN A 116 -9.01 5.39 2.57
CA ASN A 116 -9.98 6.43 2.24
C ASN A 116 -11.42 6.01 2.63
N ARG A 117 -11.78 4.73 2.40
CA ARG A 117 -13.10 4.21 2.80
C ARG A 117 -13.27 4.20 4.32
N GLN A 118 -12.22 3.89 5.06
CA GLN A 118 -12.25 3.89 6.52
C GLN A 118 -12.37 5.32 7.05
N GLU A 119 -11.64 6.27 6.50
CA GLU A 119 -11.72 7.69 6.83
C GLU A 119 -13.13 8.25 6.54
N ASP A 120 -13.71 7.93 5.37
CA ASP A 120 -15.08 8.30 5.01
C ASP A 120 -16.11 7.73 5.98
N LYS A 121 -15.92 6.48 6.42
CA LYS A 121 -16.81 5.84 7.39
C LYS A 121 -16.70 6.50 8.76
N GLU A 122 -15.49 6.71 9.26
CA GLU A 122 -15.25 7.36 10.57
C GLU A 122 -15.82 8.78 10.59
N LEU A 123 -15.70 9.49 9.46
CA LEU A 123 -16.29 10.81 9.30
C LEU A 123 -17.81 10.74 9.29
N GLY A 124 -18.41 9.77 8.58
CA GLY A 124 -19.85 9.54 8.57
C GLY A 124 -20.39 9.19 9.97
N ASP A 125 -19.67 8.33 10.70
CA ASP A 125 -20.05 7.95 12.06
C ASP A 125 -19.90 9.14 13.04
N ALA A 126 -18.88 9.98 12.89
CA ALA A 126 -18.69 11.20 13.68
C ALA A 126 -19.81 12.22 13.44
N LEU A 127 -20.27 12.37 12.21
CA LEU A 127 -21.39 13.25 11.85
C LEU A 127 -22.74 12.80 12.43
N LEU A 128 -22.93 11.48 12.60
CA LEU A 128 -24.14 10.93 13.21
C LEU A 128 -24.22 11.17 14.73
N VAL A 129 -23.08 11.40 15.39
CA VAL A 129 -22.98 11.63 16.84
C VAL A 129 -23.12 13.12 17.20
N LEU A 130 -22.99 14.03 16.22
CA LEU A 130 -23.18 15.46 16.48
C LEU A 130 -24.66 15.73 16.86
N PRO A 131 -24.90 16.43 17.99
CA PRO A 131 -26.28 16.73 18.40
C PRO A 131 -26.94 17.61 17.33
N THR A 132 -27.99 17.10 16.73
CA THR A 132 -28.86 17.88 15.86
C THR A 132 -29.59 18.92 16.70
N HIS A 133 -29.05 20.10 16.85
CA HIS A 133 -29.81 21.25 17.32
C HIS A 133 -30.70 21.75 16.17
N ALA A 134 -31.68 20.94 15.83
CA ALA A 134 -32.79 21.39 15.00
C ALA A 134 -33.73 22.17 15.89
N GLY A 135 -33.40 23.40 16.17
CA GLY A 135 -34.37 24.42 16.56
C GLY A 135 -35.20 24.72 15.33
N ALA A 136 -36.40 24.18 15.27
CA ALA A 136 -37.40 24.52 14.27
C ALA A 136 -37.74 26.00 14.40
N ILE A 137 -37.17 26.85 13.57
CA ILE A 137 -37.67 28.17 13.30
C ILE A 137 -38.14 28.19 11.86
N ASN A 138 -39.47 28.12 11.72
CA ASN A 138 -40.22 28.43 10.50
C ASN A 138 -39.58 28.07 9.15
N GLY A 139 -39.53 26.83 8.85
CA GLY A 139 -39.92 26.33 7.53
C GLY A 139 -39.04 26.56 6.33
N VAL A 140 -37.88 27.23 6.39
CA VAL A 140 -36.93 27.29 5.27
C VAL A 140 -35.53 27.50 5.80
N ALA A 141 -34.72 26.48 5.79
CA ALA A 141 -33.29 26.60 6.02
C ALA A 141 -32.56 26.32 4.71
N ALA A 142 -32.08 27.34 4.06
CA ALA A 142 -31.14 27.22 2.96
C ALA A 142 -29.73 27.24 3.56
N PHE A 143 -28.94 26.21 3.27
CA PHE A 143 -27.58 26.08 3.77
C PHE A 143 -26.58 26.19 2.62
N GLU A 144 -25.74 27.21 2.65
CA GLU A 144 -24.75 27.47 1.58
C GLU A 144 -23.35 26.91 1.84
N SER A 145 -22.97 26.58 3.07
CA SER A 145 -21.70 25.87 3.36
C SER A 145 -21.68 25.36 4.79
N THR A 146 -21.03 24.24 5.01
CA THR A 146 -20.85 23.67 6.34
C THR A 146 -19.39 23.42 6.62
N THR A 147 -18.89 23.98 7.70
CA THR A 147 -17.57 23.72 8.24
C THR A 147 -17.71 22.78 9.42
N VAL A 148 -17.07 21.60 9.35
CA VAL A 148 -17.02 20.64 10.45
C VAL A 148 -15.62 20.67 11.06
N ARG A 149 -15.52 20.72 12.38
CA ARG A 149 -14.25 20.58 13.10
C ARG A 149 -14.22 19.22 13.78
N ILE A 150 -13.20 18.41 13.49
CA ILE A 150 -12.92 17.17 14.19
C ILE A 150 -11.51 17.29 14.78
N ASN A 151 -11.36 17.05 16.07
CA ASN A 151 -10.07 17.16 16.80
C ASN A 151 -9.34 18.51 16.63
N GLY A 152 -10.09 19.60 16.43
CA GLY A 152 -9.51 20.93 16.27
C GLY A 152 -9.11 21.30 14.85
N GLU A 153 -9.17 20.40 13.89
CA GLU A 153 -8.96 20.67 12.47
C GLU A 153 -10.26 21.02 11.74
N VAL A 154 -10.17 21.95 10.80
CA VAL A 154 -11.30 22.40 10.01
C VAL A 154 -11.44 21.52 8.78
N ILE A 155 -12.52 20.74 8.68
CA ILE A 155 -12.84 19.99 7.48
C ILE A 155 -13.82 20.83 6.65
N VAL A 156 -13.34 21.38 5.57
CA VAL A 156 -14.12 22.22 4.66
C VAL A 156 -14.74 21.34 3.58
N GLU A 157 -16.06 21.58 3.31
CA GLU A 157 -16.80 21.02 2.18
C GLU A 157 -17.26 19.55 2.26
N LEU A 158 -17.76 19.11 3.38
CA LEU A 158 -18.50 17.84 3.43
C LEU A 158 -19.88 17.93 2.73
N ALA A 159 -20.47 19.10 2.69
CA ALA A 159 -21.82 19.32 2.17
C ALA A 159 -21.97 18.99 0.67
N ALA A 160 -20.94 19.22 -0.15
CA ALA A 160 -21.00 18.97 -1.59
C ALA A 160 -20.95 17.49 -1.94
N GLU A 161 -20.29 16.69 -1.14
CA GLU A 161 -20.12 15.25 -1.38
C GLU A 161 -21.28 14.42 -0.83
N LEU A 162 -21.81 14.80 0.33
CA LEU A 162 -23.04 14.22 0.89
C LEU A 162 -24.27 14.54 0.04
N ARG A 163 -24.34 15.71 -0.59
CA ARG A 163 -25.40 16.07 -1.57
C ARG A 163 -25.41 15.12 -2.77
N ARG A 164 -24.25 14.74 -3.28
CA ARG A 164 -24.12 13.85 -4.44
C ARG A 164 -24.58 12.42 -4.14
N ASN A 165 -24.40 11.97 -2.91
CA ASN A 165 -24.62 10.57 -2.56
C ASN A 165 -26.01 10.26 -1.95
N ARG A 166 -26.78 11.24 -1.44
CA ARG A 166 -28.03 10.96 -0.72
C ARG A 166 -29.22 11.84 -1.09
N GLY A 167 -29.07 12.87 -1.94
CA GLY A 167 -30.19 13.73 -2.35
C GLY A 167 -30.89 14.51 -1.23
N HIS A 168 -30.25 14.63 -0.06
CA HIS A 168 -30.75 15.40 1.08
C HIS A 168 -29.71 16.41 1.56
N ASP A 169 -30.17 17.63 1.85
CA ASP A 169 -29.34 18.66 2.45
C ASP A 169 -29.13 18.38 3.94
N ILE A 170 -27.88 18.15 4.32
CA ILE A 170 -27.46 18.02 5.73
C ILE A 170 -26.71 19.29 6.11
N THR A 171 -27.09 19.88 7.23
CA THR A 171 -26.40 21.03 7.81
C THR A 171 -25.83 20.66 9.16
N VAL A 172 -24.60 21.08 9.38
CA VAL A 172 -23.93 21.00 10.67
C VAL A 172 -23.40 22.39 11.00
N GLU A 173 -23.84 23.00 12.09
CA GLU A 173 -23.26 24.24 12.60
C GLU A 173 -22.11 23.91 13.56
N ALA A 174 -20.98 24.58 13.38
CA ALA A 174 -19.89 24.53 14.35
C ALA A 174 -19.92 25.82 15.16
N GLU A 175 -20.03 25.69 16.47
CA GLU A 175 -19.81 26.84 17.36
C GLU A 175 -18.33 27.19 17.47
N THR A 176 -18.06 28.51 17.46
CA THR A 176 -16.76 29.16 17.69
C THR A 176 -16.27 28.98 19.12
#